data_d41deb183b2ba7d1cf956aed0f0c731c
#
_entry.id   d41deb183b2ba7d1cf956aed0f0c731c
#
_cell.length_a   1.000
_cell.length_b   1.000
_cell.length_c   1.000
_cell.angle_alpha   90.00
_cell.angle_beta   90.00
_cell.angle_gamma   90.00
#
_symmetry.space_group_name_H-M   'P 1'
#
loop_
_entity.id
_entity.type
_entity.pdbx_description
1 polymer ?
#
loop_
_entity_poly.entity_id
_entity_poly.type
_entity_poly.pdbx_seq_one_letter_code
_entity_poly.pdbx_strand_id
1 'polypeptide(L)'
;MAEAYVVDAIRTPRARGNKRGSLADVHPQELVAGLLNELPKRNKDLKVEKINDVILGCVTQVGDQAACIARYGVMAAHWPQDVPGYTVNRFCGSGLQAVNDAAAYIKGGTFDLVVAGGVKSMSRCKMGSDARSEE
;
A
#
# COMPACT_ATOMS: atom_id res chain seq x y z
N MET A 1 24.21 3.14 -13.49
CA MET A 1 23.13 2.96 -12.48
C MET A 1 21.83 3.41 -13.11
N ALA A 2 20.80 2.62 -13.09
CA ALA A 2 19.51 3.05 -13.61
C ALA A 2 18.93 4.19 -12.76
N GLU A 3 18.13 5.05 -13.36
CA GLU A 3 17.39 6.08 -12.63
C GLU A 3 15.97 5.59 -12.30
N ALA A 4 15.45 5.98 -11.14
CA ALA A 4 14.10 5.69 -10.74
C ALA A 4 13.23 6.95 -10.89
N TYR A 5 12.12 6.84 -11.60
CA TYR A 5 11.21 7.94 -11.85
C TYR A 5 9.86 7.69 -11.16
N VAL A 6 9.27 8.76 -10.63
CA VAL A 6 7.87 8.74 -10.21
C VAL A 6 7.00 9.06 -11.42
N VAL A 7 6.24 8.08 -11.88
CA VAL A 7 5.40 8.20 -13.08
C VAL A 7 4.03 8.78 -12.75
N ASP A 8 3.45 8.37 -11.64
CA ASP A 8 2.16 8.87 -11.14
C ASP A 8 2.14 8.84 -9.61
N ALA A 9 1.29 9.64 -9.01
CA ALA A 9 1.06 9.66 -7.57
C ALA A 9 -0.40 9.97 -7.28
N ILE A 10 -1.05 9.09 -6.53
CA ILE A 10 -2.47 9.20 -6.18
C ILE A 10 -2.69 8.93 -4.68
N ARG A 11 -3.75 9.47 -4.16
CA ARG A 11 -4.18 9.22 -2.78
C ARG A 11 -5.69 9.34 -2.62
N THR A 12 -6.22 8.71 -1.59
CA THR A 12 -7.57 9.00 -1.10
C THR A 12 -7.59 10.35 -0.38
N PRO A 13 -8.75 11.01 -0.24
CA PRO A 13 -8.92 12.07 0.73
C PRO A 13 -8.53 11.58 2.14
N ARG A 14 -7.94 12.46 2.94
CA ARG A 14 -7.66 12.16 4.33
C ARG A 14 -8.93 12.32 5.16
N ALA A 15 -9.24 11.33 5.98
CA ALA A 15 -10.36 11.34 6.91
C ALA A 15 -9.89 11.35 8.36
N ARG A 16 -10.80 11.67 9.29
CA ARG A 16 -10.53 11.53 10.73
C ARG A 16 -10.38 10.06 11.09
N GLY A 17 -9.36 9.72 11.85
CA GLY A 17 -9.07 8.36 12.32
C GLY A 17 -9.91 7.92 13.52
N ASN A 18 -11.22 8.12 13.47
CA ASN A 18 -12.17 7.70 14.49
C ASN A 18 -13.50 7.28 13.85
N LYS A 19 -14.43 6.78 14.66
CA LYS A 19 -15.75 6.28 14.18
C LYS A 19 -16.61 7.30 13.42
N ARG A 20 -16.30 8.60 13.52
CA ARG A 20 -16.99 9.68 12.81
C ARG A 20 -16.27 10.10 11.53
N GLY A 21 -15.17 9.47 11.21
CA GLY A 21 -14.41 9.75 9.98
C GLY A 21 -15.20 9.30 8.76
N SER A 22 -15.12 10.06 7.66
CA SER A 22 -15.83 9.77 6.41
C SER A 22 -15.41 8.45 5.73
N LEU A 23 -14.27 7.89 6.13
CA LEU A 23 -13.77 6.59 5.63
C LEU A 23 -13.80 5.49 6.71
N ALA A 24 -14.49 5.72 7.84
CA ALA A 24 -14.52 4.77 8.96
C ALA A 24 -15.12 3.41 8.59
N ASP A 25 -16.10 3.41 7.71
CA ASP A 25 -16.80 2.20 7.27
C ASP A 25 -16.14 1.52 6.07
N VAL A 26 -15.11 2.14 5.49
CA VAL A 26 -14.38 1.58 4.34
C VAL A 26 -13.27 0.67 4.83
N HIS A 27 -13.28 -0.57 4.38
CA HIS A 27 -12.24 -1.54 4.72
C HIS A 27 -10.88 -1.09 4.14
N PRO A 28 -9.77 -1.19 4.89
CA PRO A 28 -8.45 -0.75 4.40
C PRO A 28 -8.02 -1.43 3.09
N GLN A 29 -8.39 -2.68 2.88
CA GLN A 29 -8.13 -3.38 1.61
C GLN A 29 -8.87 -2.74 0.43
N GLU A 30 -10.10 -2.26 0.65
CA GLU A 30 -10.88 -1.54 -0.38
C GLU A 30 -10.25 -0.19 -0.72
N LEU A 31 -9.69 0.51 0.28
CA LEU A 31 -8.93 1.74 0.04
C LEU A 31 -7.71 1.47 -0.85
N VAL A 32 -6.98 0.41 -0.56
CA VAL A 32 -5.83 -0.01 -1.38
C VAL A 32 -6.28 -0.42 -2.78
N ALA A 33 -7.27 -1.30 -2.89
CA ALA A 33 -7.78 -1.78 -4.17
C ALA A 33 -8.31 -0.63 -5.05
N GLY A 34 -9.00 0.35 -4.44
CA GLY A 34 -9.48 1.53 -5.14
C GLY A 34 -8.34 2.34 -5.77
N LEU A 35 -7.25 2.56 -5.04
CA LEU A 35 -6.07 3.25 -5.57
C LEU A 35 -5.37 2.41 -6.64
N LEU A 36 -5.17 1.12 -6.40
CA LEU A 36 -4.56 0.23 -7.40
C LEU A 36 -5.34 0.26 -8.72
N ASN A 37 -6.67 0.16 -8.66
CA ASN A 37 -7.53 0.18 -9.83
C ASN A 37 -7.62 1.56 -10.51
N GLU A 38 -7.28 2.63 -9.81
CA GLU A 38 -7.23 3.97 -10.40
C GLU A 38 -5.98 4.17 -11.27
N LEU A 39 -4.86 3.51 -10.95
CA LEU A 39 -3.61 3.62 -11.70
C LEU A 39 -3.77 3.31 -13.20
N PRO A 40 -4.32 2.16 -13.62
CA PRO A 40 -4.50 1.86 -15.04
C PRO A 40 -5.57 2.71 -15.72
N LYS A 41 -6.52 3.28 -14.98
CA LYS A 41 -7.49 4.22 -15.55
C LYS A 41 -6.83 5.53 -15.95
N ARG A 42 -5.89 6.01 -15.15
CA ARG A 42 -5.14 7.24 -15.38
C ARG A 42 -4.01 7.04 -16.40
N ASN A 43 -3.40 5.87 -16.39
CA ASN A 43 -2.25 5.51 -17.21
C ASN A 43 -2.64 4.38 -18.17
N LYS A 44 -3.14 4.75 -19.35
CA LYS A 44 -3.75 3.79 -20.32
C LYS A 44 -2.77 2.75 -20.85
N ASP A 45 -1.48 3.06 -20.84
CA ASP A 45 -0.42 2.15 -21.28
C ASP A 45 0.11 1.24 -20.15
N LEU A 46 -0.37 1.46 -18.91
CA LEU A 46 0.02 0.65 -17.77
C LEU A 46 -0.56 -0.76 -17.90
N LYS A 47 0.32 -1.73 -18.01
CA LYS A 47 0.00 -3.16 -17.96
C LYS A 47 0.25 -3.64 -16.55
N VAL A 48 -0.82 -3.88 -15.79
CA VAL A 48 -0.72 -4.28 -14.37
C VAL A 48 0.04 -5.58 -14.16
N GLU A 49 -0.01 -6.49 -15.12
CA GLU A 49 0.76 -7.74 -15.14
C GLU A 49 2.29 -7.55 -15.26
N LYS A 50 2.73 -6.34 -15.57
CA LYS A 50 4.15 -5.97 -15.63
C LYS A 50 4.68 -5.35 -14.34
N ILE A 51 3.80 -5.14 -13.36
CA ILE A 51 4.21 -4.63 -12.05
C ILE A 51 4.96 -5.73 -11.32
N ASN A 52 6.22 -5.45 -11.00
CA ASN A 52 7.11 -6.41 -10.34
C ASN A 52 6.78 -6.59 -8.87
N ASP A 53 6.30 -5.53 -8.20
CA ASP A 53 5.88 -5.61 -6.79
C ASP A 53 4.97 -4.45 -6.39
N VAL A 54 4.18 -4.68 -5.33
CA VAL A 54 3.39 -3.68 -4.64
C VAL A 54 3.88 -3.58 -3.19
N ILE A 55 4.56 -2.49 -2.86
CA ILE A 55 5.17 -2.28 -1.55
C ILE A 55 4.35 -1.27 -0.77
N LEU A 56 3.72 -1.69 0.32
CA LEU A 56 2.92 -0.79 1.15
C LEU A 56 3.45 -0.68 2.58
N GLY A 57 3.59 0.55 3.03
CA GLY A 57 3.81 0.84 4.45
C GLY A 57 2.53 0.66 5.26
N CYS A 58 2.60 -0.13 6.34
CA CYS A 58 1.52 -0.26 7.30
C CYS A 58 2.10 -0.54 8.68
N VAL A 59 1.76 0.29 9.66
CA VAL A 59 2.32 0.18 11.02
C VAL A 59 1.55 -0.85 11.84
N THR A 60 0.25 -0.68 11.96
CA THR A 60 -0.61 -1.53 12.81
C THR A 60 -1.16 -2.68 11.98
N GLN A 61 -0.40 -3.78 11.92
CA GLN A 61 -0.72 -4.94 11.08
C GLN A 61 -1.55 -5.97 11.85
N VAL A 62 -2.71 -5.54 12.34
CA VAL A 62 -3.68 -6.38 13.07
C VAL A 62 -5.10 -6.15 12.53
N GLY A 63 -6.01 -7.08 12.81
CA GLY A 63 -7.40 -6.99 12.37
C GLY A 63 -7.51 -6.79 10.87
N ASP A 64 -8.21 -5.77 10.43
CA ASP A 64 -8.44 -5.46 9.01
C ASP A 64 -7.16 -5.08 8.23
N GLN A 65 -6.07 -4.80 8.93
CA GLN A 65 -4.76 -4.50 8.35
C GLN A 65 -3.75 -5.63 8.58
N ALA A 66 -4.21 -6.79 9.06
CA ALA A 66 -3.36 -7.92 9.43
C ALA A 66 -2.65 -8.57 8.23
N ALA A 67 -1.69 -9.41 8.56
CA ALA A 67 -0.87 -10.16 7.62
C ALA A 67 -0.18 -9.26 6.58
N CYS A 68 -0.52 -9.38 5.31
CA CYS A 68 0.12 -8.61 4.23
C CYS A 68 -0.93 -7.81 3.45
N ILE A 69 -1.25 -6.62 3.96
CA ILE A 69 -2.28 -5.77 3.35
C ILE A 69 -1.96 -5.37 1.90
N ALA A 70 -0.69 -5.30 1.53
CA ALA A 70 -0.28 -5.06 0.15
C ALA A 70 -0.77 -6.19 -0.76
N ARG A 71 -0.51 -7.44 -0.40
CA ARG A 71 -0.96 -8.60 -1.16
C ARG A 71 -2.47 -8.72 -1.19
N TYR A 72 -3.14 -8.50 -0.06
CA TYR A 72 -4.61 -8.50 -0.01
C TYR A 72 -5.22 -7.38 -0.86
N GLY A 73 -4.60 -6.22 -0.90
CA GLY A 73 -5.02 -5.13 -1.77
C GLY A 73 -4.94 -5.48 -3.25
N VAL A 74 -3.87 -6.16 -3.68
CA VAL A 74 -3.72 -6.68 -5.06
C VAL A 74 -4.83 -7.67 -5.39
N MET A 75 -5.13 -8.60 -4.49
CA MET A 75 -6.22 -9.57 -4.66
C MET A 75 -7.59 -8.89 -4.70
N ALA A 76 -7.85 -7.94 -3.79
CA ALA A 76 -9.09 -7.18 -3.74
C ALA A 76 -9.28 -6.28 -4.97
N ALA A 77 -8.19 -5.83 -5.59
CA ALA A 77 -8.20 -5.10 -6.85
C ALA A 77 -8.48 -6.01 -8.05
N HIS A 78 -8.55 -7.31 -7.86
CA HIS A 78 -8.66 -8.32 -8.92
C HIS A 78 -7.53 -8.26 -9.96
N TRP A 79 -6.34 -7.86 -9.53
CA TRP A 79 -5.16 -7.90 -10.38
C TRP A 79 -4.64 -9.34 -10.56
N PRO A 80 -3.81 -9.59 -11.58
CA PRO A 80 -3.25 -10.92 -11.80
C PRO A 80 -2.56 -11.49 -10.56
N GLN A 81 -2.72 -12.78 -10.31
CA GLN A 81 -2.15 -13.45 -9.13
C GLN A 81 -0.62 -13.43 -9.10
N ASP A 82 0.01 -13.26 -10.25
CA ASP A 82 1.46 -13.17 -10.39
C ASP A 82 2.02 -11.83 -9.90
N VAL A 83 1.18 -10.80 -9.71
CA VAL A 83 1.61 -9.53 -9.13
C VAL A 83 1.78 -9.70 -7.61
N PRO A 84 3.01 -9.69 -7.09
CA PRO A 84 3.25 -9.87 -5.67
C PRO A 84 2.93 -8.60 -4.88
N GLY A 85 3.06 -8.69 -3.58
CA GLY A 85 2.97 -7.54 -2.70
C GLY A 85 3.50 -7.86 -1.32
N TYR A 86 4.21 -6.93 -0.70
CA TYR A 86 4.62 -7.04 0.68
C TYR A 86 4.41 -5.75 1.47
N THR A 87 4.36 -5.89 2.78
CA THR A 87 4.13 -4.79 3.70
C THR A 87 5.39 -4.49 4.49
N VAL A 88 5.75 -3.22 4.60
CA VAL A 88 6.89 -2.75 5.38
C VAL A 88 6.42 -1.92 6.57
N ASN A 89 7.09 -2.09 7.71
CA ASN A 89 6.86 -1.30 8.91
C ASN A 89 8.14 -0.57 9.34
N ARG A 90 8.10 0.75 9.31
CA ARG A 90 9.09 1.66 9.87
C ARG A 90 8.35 2.79 10.61
N PHE A 91 7.37 2.41 11.42
CA PHE A 91 6.49 3.35 12.13
C PHE A 91 5.96 4.44 11.20
N CYS A 92 5.95 5.70 11.60
CA CYS A 92 5.43 6.82 10.81
C CYS A 92 6.16 7.04 9.47
N GLY A 93 7.34 6.45 9.28
CA GLY A 93 8.11 6.48 8.04
C GLY A 93 7.81 5.34 7.06
N SER A 94 6.85 4.46 7.36
CA SER A 94 6.62 3.23 6.56
C SER A 94 6.29 3.51 5.09
N GLY A 95 5.43 4.48 4.82
CA GLY A 95 5.09 4.84 3.43
C GLY A 95 6.28 5.41 2.66
N LEU A 96 7.09 6.25 3.30
CA LEU A 96 8.34 6.76 2.70
C LEU A 96 9.35 5.62 2.51
N GLN A 97 9.44 4.69 3.46
CA GLN A 97 10.31 3.53 3.31
C GLN A 97 9.91 2.68 2.10
N ALA A 98 8.62 2.44 1.90
CA ALA A 98 8.13 1.71 0.73
C ALA A 98 8.58 2.35 -0.59
N VAL A 99 8.51 3.68 -0.68
CA VAL A 99 8.99 4.44 -1.87
C VAL A 99 10.51 4.33 -2.03
N ASN A 100 11.26 4.41 -0.93
CA ASN A 100 12.72 4.27 -0.97
C ASN A 100 13.13 2.85 -1.41
N ASP A 101 12.45 1.81 -0.94
CA ASP A 101 12.71 0.42 -1.32
C ASP A 101 12.44 0.23 -2.83
N ALA A 102 11.31 0.73 -3.32
CA ALA A 102 10.98 0.69 -4.75
C ALA A 102 12.05 1.38 -5.59
N ALA A 103 12.47 2.58 -5.19
CA ALA A 103 13.51 3.32 -5.90
C ALA A 103 14.86 2.57 -5.88
N ALA A 104 15.20 1.93 -4.76
CA ALA A 104 16.43 1.14 -4.62
C ALA A 104 16.40 -0.09 -5.53
N TYR A 105 15.28 -0.82 -5.60
CA TYR A 105 15.13 -1.98 -6.49
C TYR A 105 15.26 -1.60 -7.97
N ILE A 106 14.65 -0.48 -8.39
CA ILE A 106 14.76 0.01 -9.77
C ILE A 106 16.20 0.44 -10.07
N LYS A 107 16.82 1.22 -9.20
CA LYS A 107 18.21 1.65 -9.36
C LYS A 107 19.20 0.48 -9.36
N GLY A 108 18.92 -0.55 -8.58
CA GLY A 108 19.71 -1.78 -8.52
C GLY A 108 19.48 -2.73 -9.71
N GLY A 109 18.52 -2.45 -10.58
CA GLY A 109 18.18 -3.28 -11.74
C GLY A 109 17.44 -4.58 -11.37
N THR A 110 16.87 -4.64 -10.16
CA THR A 110 16.09 -5.80 -9.71
C THR A 110 14.69 -5.78 -10.31
N PHE A 111 14.09 -4.59 -10.37
CA PHE A 111 12.74 -4.36 -10.89
C PHE A 111 12.73 -3.20 -11.89
N ASP A 112 11.72 -3.21 -12.77
CA ASP A 112 11.49 -2.14 -13.76
C ASP A 112 10.30 -1.28 -13.41
N LEU A 113 9.28 -1.84 -12.73
CA LEU A 113 8.02 -1.17 -12.41
C LEU A 113 7.48 -1.62 -11.05
N VAL A 114 7.34 -0.69 -10.13
CA VAL A 114 6.91 -0.94 -8.76
C VAL A 114 5.83 0.05 -8.35
N VAL A 115 4.82 -0.43 -7.64
CA VAL A 115 3.87 0.42 -6.93
C VAL A 115 4.28 0.51 -5.47
N ALA A 116 4.45 1.72 -4.96
CA ALA A 116 4.82 1.94 -3.55
C ALA A 116 3.90 2.96 -2.89
N GLY A 117 3.56 2.74 -1.64
CA GLY A 117 2.68 3.64 -0.90
C GLY A 117 2.45 3.20 0.52
N GLY A 118 1.27 3.46 1.04
CA GLY A 118 0.92 3.04 2.39
C GLY A 118 -0.57 3.15 2.68
N VAL A 119 -1.01 2.50 3.74
CA VAL A 119 -2.39 2.53 4.21
C VAL A 119 -2.44 2.56 5.73
N LYS A 120 -3.39 3.32 6.26
CA LYS A 120 -3.69 3.37 7.69
C LYS A 120 -5.16 3.75 7.89
N SER A 121 -5.91 2.91 8.56
CA SER A 121 -7.26 3.18 9.04
C SER A 121 -7.32 3.11 10.56
N MET A 122 -7.05 4.25 11.22
CA MET A 122 -7.09 4.33 12.69
C MET A 122 -8.51 4.24 13.26
N SER A 123 -9.54 4.44 12.45
CA SER A 123 -10.94 4.21 12.83
C SER A 123 -11.26 2.73 13.03
N ARG A 124 -10.56 1.83 12.32
CA ARG A 124 -10.74 0.38 12.38
C ARG A 124 -9.61 -0.32 13.15
N CYS A 125 -8.38 0.07 12.94
CA CYS A 125 -7.20 -0.46 13.64
C CYS A 125 -6.56 0.65 14.46
N LYS A 126 -6.84 0.70 15.75
CA LYS A 126 -6.32 1.75 16.64
C LYS A 126 -4.80 1.73 16.68
N MET A 127 -4.20 2.91 16.79
CA MET A 127 -2.77 3.03 16.99
C MET A 127 -2.34 2.29 18.25
N GLY A 128 -1.27 1.48 18.15
CA GLY A 128 -0.71 0.73 19.27
C GLY A 128 -1.39 -0.60 19.58
N SER A 129 -2.45 -0.98 18.84
CA SER A 129 -3.10 -2.28 19.06
C SER A 129 -2.26 -3.49 18.66
N ASP A 130 -1.14 -3.26 17.99
CA ASP A 130 -0.12 -4.26 17.61
C ASP A 130 1.06 -4.33 18.59
N ALA A 131 1.17 -3.36 19.48
CA ALA A 131 2.30 -3.22 20.42
C ALA A 131 2.00 -3.79 21.81
N ARG A 132 0.84 -4.41 22.01
CA ARG A 132 0.39 -4.76 23.32
C ARG A 132 0.45 -6.25 23.60
N SER A 133 1.23 -6.63 24.61
CA SER A 133 0.97 -7.81 25.42
C SER A 133 0.00 -7.38 26.54
N GLU A 134 -1.17 -7.95 26.61
CA GLU A 134 -1.96 -7.91 27.84
C GLU A 134 -1.53 -9.06 28.72
N GLU A 135 -1.10 -8.74 29.89
CA GLU A 135 -1.05 -9.65 31.01
C GLU A 135 -2.41 -9.65 31.71
#